data_4c13f0ace500631336d564e950960fe7
#
_entry.id   4c13f0ace500631336d564e950960fe7
#
_cell.length_a   1.000
_cell.length_b   1.000
_cell.length_c   1.000
_cell.angle_alpha   90.00
_cell.angle_beta   90.00
_cell.angle_gamma   90.00
#
_symmetry.space_group_name_H-M   'P 1'
#
loop_
_entity.id
_entity.type
_entity.pdbx_description
1 polymer ?
#
loop_
_entity_poly.entity_id
_entity_poly.type
_entity_poly.pdbx_seq_one_letter_code
_entity_poly.pdbx_strand_id
1 'polypeptide(L)'
;MYNIGTMNNTIIHECVHWERHKMFFELMRLLSHECHSISCKIIEIYGKDKTKSTSLDWIEWQANTLAPKILMPVSTTKKFIQDRLYNLRQSMPANTREAEVMAQSIQDTADFFQVSRIAAKLRAIELGFEQAHGVYVYIDGKPIPHFSFGSKIIGKNGCFVIDSVSALRMILLNKKLSDLYAEDKNLFS
;
A
#
# COMPACT_ATOMS: atom_id res chain seq x y z
N MET A 1 15.91 -2.60 14.36
CA MET A 1 15.01 -1.54 14.88
C MET A 1 13.57 -1.99 14.64
N TYR A 2 12.79 -2.18 15.67
CA TYR A 2 11.39 -2.61 15.52
C TYR A 2 10.57 -1.48 14.90
N ASN A 3 9.88 -1.77 13.81
CA ASN A 3 8.97 -0.81 13.17
C ASN A 3 7.65 -0.80 13.95
N ILE A 4 7.45 0.22 14.78
CA ILE A 4 6.25 0.41 15.61
C ILE A 4 4.98 0.35 14.76
N GLY A 5 4.99 0.92 13.57
CA GLY A 5 3.83 0.91 12.68
C GLY A 5 3.46 -0.49 12.19
N THR A 6 4.44 -1.34 11.94
CA THR A 6 4.18 -2.76 11.60
C THR A 6 3.64 -3.51 12.81
N MET A 7 4.22 -3.27 13.99
CA MET A 7 3.77 -3.89 15.24
C MET A 7 2.31 -3.52 15.55
N ASN A 8 1.95 -2.24 15.48
CA ASN A 8 0.59 -1.79 15.72
C ASN A 8 -0.41 -2.44 14.76
N ASN A 9 -0.07 -2.52 13.48
CA ASN A 9 -0.92 -3.18 12.50
C ASN A 9 -1.10 -4.67 12.81
N THR A 10 -0.03 -5.37 13.21
CA THR A 10 -0.09 -6.78 13.61
C THR A 10 -0.97 -6.96 14.84
N ILE A 11 -0.81 -6.13 15.87
CA ILE A 11 -1.62 -6.22 17.09
C ILE A 11 -3.11 -6.06 16.76
N ILE A 12 -3.47 -5.03 15.98
CA ILE A 12 -4.88 -4.82 15.60
C ILE A 12 -5.39 -5.92 14.69
N HIS A 13 -4.57 -6.46 13.80
CA HIS A 13 -4.91 -7.63 12.99
C HIS A 13 -5.30 -8.83 13.88
N GLU A 14 -4.49 -9.16 14.90
CA GLU A 14 -4.80 -10.22 15.85
C GLU A 14 -6.07 -9.90 16.68
N CYS A 15 -6.27 -8.63 17.07
CA CYS A 15 -7.50 -8.21 17.74
C CYS A 15 -8.74 -8.44 16.85
N VAL A 16 -8.64 -8.22 15.55
CA VAL A 16 -9.74 -8.51 14.61
C VAL A 16 -10.04 -10.00 14.57
N HIS A 17 -9.01 -10.86 14.53
CA HIS A 17 -9.20 -12.30 14.61
C HIS A 17 -9.88 -12.70 15.92
N TRP A 18 -9.43 -12.18 17.03
CA TRP A 18 -10.00 -12.48 18.33
C TRP A 18 -11.48 -12.05 18.42
N GLU A 19 -11.82 -10.86 17.97
CA GLU A 19 -13.17 -10.32 18.11
C GLU A 19 -14.15 -10.89 17.08
N ARG A 20 -13.72 -11.01 15.82
CA ARG A 20 -14.60 -11.36 14.69
C ARG A 20 -14.59 -12.83 14.34
N HIS A 21 -13.45 -13.50 14.49
CA HIS A 21 -13.26 -14.84 13.97
C HIS A 21 -13.13 -15.93 15.05
N LYS A 22 -13.26 -15.56 16.33
CA LYS A 22 -13.20 -16.49 17.46
C LYS A 22 -14.09 -17.73 17.27
N MET A 23 -15.35 -17.51 16.93
CA MET A 23 -16.32 -18.60 16.71
C MET A 23 -15.92 -19.53 15.57
N PHE A 24 -15.34 -18.98 14.51
CA PHE A 24 -14.83 -19.80 13.41
C PHE A 24 -13.69 -20.71 13.86
N PHE A 25 -12.74 -20.19 14.61
CA PHE A 25 -11.62 -20.98 15.12
C PHE A 25 -12.05 -22.03 16.14
N GLU A 26 -13.01 -21.69 17.00
CA GLU A 26 -13.62 -22.65 17.91
C GLU A 26 -14.32 -23.80 17.16
N LEU A 27 -15.08 -23.47 16.12
CA LEU A 27 -15.72 -24.47 15.27
C LEU A 27 -14.70 -25.34 14.53
N MET A 28 -13.67 -24.75 13.96
CA MET A 28 -12.59 -25.49 13.30
C MET A 28 -11.87 -26.43 14.27
N ARG A 29 -11.64 -26.01 15.51
CA ARG A 29 -11.04 -26.84 16.56
C ARG A 29 -11.91 -28.04 16.94
N LEU A 30 -13.24 -27.88 16.91
CA LEU A 30 -14.18 -28.96 17.18
C LEU A 30 -14.28 -29.95 16.02
N LEU A 31 -14.14 -29.47 14.79
CA LEU A 31 -14.25 -30.30 13.59
C LEU A 31 -12.95 -31.02 13.21
N SER A 32 -11.80 -30.38 13.47
CA SER A 32 -10.48 -30.96 13.24
C SER A 32 -9.80 -31.23 14.58
N HIS A 33 -9.55 -32.47 14.91
CA HIS A 33 -8.77 -32.81 16.12
C HIS A 33 -7.32 -32.32 16.09
N GLU A 34 -6.91 -31.64 15.02
CA GLU A 34 -5.58 -31.07 14.80
C GLU A 34 -5.67 -29.57 14.58
N CYS A 35 -5.78 -28.79 15.66
CA CYS A 35 -5.60 -27.35 15.57
C CYS A 35 -4.14 -26.99 15.80
N HIS A 36 -3.32 -27.06 14.75
CA HIS A 36 -1.99 -26.52 14.76
C HIS A 36 -2.05 -24.99 14.58
N SER A 37 -1.10 -24.31 15.20
CA SER A 37 -0.93 -22.86 15.21
C SER A 37 -1.26 -22.22 13.86
N ILE A 38 -2.10 -21.19 13.90
CA ILE A 38 -2.40 -20.36 12.75
C ILE A 38 -1.16 -19.52 12.46
N SER A 39 -0.41 -19.86 11.43
CA SER A 39 0.62 -18.96 10.92
C SER A 39 -0.04 -17.94 10.04
N CYS A 40 0.01 -16.67 10.45
CA CYS A 40 -0.39 -15.53 9.60
C CYS A 40 0.43 -15.57 8.32
N LYS A 41 -0.16 -16.02 7.23
CA LYS A 41 0.41 -15.82 5.90
C LYS A 41 0.11 -14.39 5.49
N ILE A 42 1.15 -13.63 5.21
CA ILE A 42 0.99 -12.36 4.50
C ILE A 42 0.41 -12.71 3.13
N ILE A 43 -0.91 -12.55 3.00
CA ILE A 43 -1.54 -12.66 1.70
C ILE A 43 -1.17 -11.38 0.97
N GLU A 44 -0.33 -11.52 -0.05
CA GLU A 44 -0.12 -10.42 -0.99
C GLU A 44 -1.50 -10.05 -1.57
N ILE A 45 -2.01 -8.90 -1.18
CA ILE A 45 -3.33 -8.38 -1.55
C ILE A 45 -3.42 -8.10 -3.05
N TYR A 46 -2.31 -8.24 -3.77
CA TYR A 46 -2.16 -7.91 -5.16
C TYR A 46 -2.00 -9.17 -6.04
N GLY A 47 -3.05 -9.52 -6.74
CA GLY A 47 -2.95 -10.18 -8.04
C GLY A 47 -2.78 -11.68 -8.07
N LYS A 48 -3.40 -12.46 -7.20
CA LYS A 48 -3.57 -13.90 -7.44
C LYS A 48 -5.03 -14.25 -7.74
N ASP A 49 -5.17 -15.11 -8.74
CA ASP A 49 -6.44 -15.65 -9.25
C ASP A 49 -7.48 -15.90 -8.14
N LYS A 50 -8.63 -15.29 -8.31
CA LYS A 50 -9.81 -15.40 -7.43
C LYS A 50 -10.42 -16.80 -7.35
N THR A 51 -9.78 -17.84 -7.89
CA THR A 51 -10.43 -19.12 -8.15
C THR A 51 -10.33 -20.15 -7.04
N LYS A 52 -9.58 -19.89 -5.95
CA LYS A 52 -9.51 -20.80 -4.78
C LYS A 52 -9.27 -20.01 -3.49
N SER A 53 -10.19 -19.12 -3.10
CA SER A 53 -10.17 -18.55 -1.76
C SER A 53 -10.76 -19.55 -0.78
N THR A 54 -9.94 -20.05 0.12
CA THR A 54 -10.41 -20.84 1.26
C THR A 54 -11.09 -19.92 2.28
N SER A 55 -11.88 -20.50 3.19
CA SER A 55 -12.46 -19.73 4.30
C SER A 55 -11.40 -19.03 5.14
N LEU A 56 -10.20 -19.62 5.26
CA LEU A 56 -9.04 -19.03 5.94
C LEU A 56 -8.52 -17.81 5.19
N ASP A 57 -8.39 -17.87 3.86
CA ASP A 57 -7.94 -16.72 3.05
C ASP A 57 -8.91 -15.54 3.20
N TRP A 58 -10.20 -15.83 3.32
CA TRP A 58 -11.22 -14.80 3.52
C TRP A 58 -11.09 -14.11 4.90
N ILE A 59 -10.84 -14.89 5.95
CA ILE A 59 -10.65 -14.39 7.32
C ILE A 59 -9.39 -13.53 7.40
N GLU A 60 -8.29 -13.97 6.81
CA GLU A 60 -7.04 -13.22 6.72
C GLU A 60 -7.24 -11.91 5.93
N TRP A 61 -7.96 -11.97 4.82
CA TRP A 61 -8.28 -10.78 4.05
C TRP A 61 -9.11 -9.78 4.86
N GLN A 62 -10.08 -10.24 5.64
CA GLN A 62 -10.88 -9.38 6.50
C GLN A 62 -10.00 -8.69 7.56
N ALA A 63 -9.14 -9.43 8.24
CA ALA A 63 -8.26 -8.89 9.26
C ALA A 63 -7.28 -7.86 8.68
N ASN A 64 -6.66 -8.18 7.55
CA ASN A 64 -5.77 -7.27 6.82
C ASN A 64 -6.45 -6.00 6.31
N THR A 65 -7.74 -6.10 5.96
CA THR A 65 -8.52 -4.96 5.48
C THR A 65 -9.01 -4.07 6.63
N LEU A 66 -9.39 -4.67 7.76
CA LEU A 66 -9.97 -3.94 8.90
C LEU A 66 -8.92 -3.27 9.77
N ALA A 67 -7.77 -3.91 9.99
CA ALA A 67 -6.73 -3.36 10.86
C ALA A 67 -6.28 -1.94 10.50
N PRO A 68 -5.94 -1.61 9.24
CA PRO A 68 -5.61 -0.23 8.86
C PRO A 68 -6.79 0.74 9.02
N LYS A 69 -8.03 0.28 8.85
CA LYS A 69 -9.23 1.11 8.98
C LYS A 69 -9.52 1.48 10.43
N ILE A 70 -9.22 0.57 11.35
CA ILE A 70 -9.32 0.81 12.80
C ILE A 70 -8.25 1.80 13.24
N LEU A 71 -6.99 1.61 12.80
CA LEU A 71 -5.88 2.50 13.13
C LEU A 71 -6.05 3.89 12.51
N MET A 72 -6.62 3.98 11.32
CA MET A 72 -6.81 5.21 10.55
C MET A 72 -8.29 5.40 10.17
N PRO A 73 -9.17 5.85 11.09
CA PRO A 73 -10.58 6.08 10.81
C PRO A 73 -10.78 7.12 9.69
N VAL A 74 -11.81 6.91 8.85
CA VAL A 74 -12.05 7.71 7.63
C VAL A 74 -12.05 9.21 7.89
N SER A 75 -12.88 9.68 8.82
CA SER A 75 -13.08 11.11 9.07
C SER A 75 -11.82 11.79 9.58
N THR A 76 -11.18 11.19 10.60
CA THR A 76 -9.98 11.74 11.23
C THR A 76 -8.79 11.74 10.25
N THR A 77 -8.59 10.64 9.54
CA THR A 77 -7.47 10.51 8.59
C THR A 77 -7.64 11.45 7.41
N LYS A 78 -8.84 11.54 6.84
CA LYS A 78 -9.13 12.43 5.71
C LYS A 78 -8.89 13.89 6.10
N LYS A 79 -9.40 14.31 7.25
CA LYS A 79 -9.19 15.67 7.77
C LYS A 79 -7.70 15.93 8.00
N PHE A 80 -7.00 15.01 8.67
CA PHE A 80 -5.57 15.15 8.95
C PHE A 80 -4.76 15.35 7.66
N ILE A 81 -4.96 14.50 6.64
CA ILE A 81 -4.26 14.62 5.36
C ILE A 81 -4.58 15.96 4.68
N GLN A 82 -5.85 16.40 4.67
CA GLN A 82 -6.24 17.69 4.08
C GLN A 82 -5.55 18.86 4.77
N ASP A 83 -5.57 18.89 6.10
CA ASP A 83 -4.92 19.94 6.90
C ASP A 83 -3.40 19.95 6.68
N ARG A 84 -2.77 18.76 6.60
CA ARG A 84 -1.33 18.65 6.32
C ARG A 84 -0.97 19.11 4.91
N LEU A 85 -1.72 18.72 3.90
CA LEU A 85 -1.51 19.18 2.53
C LEU A 85 -1.64 20.71 2.42
N TYR A 86 -2.63 21.29 3.08
CA TYR A 86 -2.80 22.74 3.13
C TYR A 86 -1.57 23.42 3.75
N ASN A 87 -1.15 22.98 4.93
CA ASN A 87 -0.01 23.57 5.66
C ASN A 87 1.31 23.39 4.90
N LEU A 88 1.56 22.22 4.32
CA LEU A 88 2.76 21.93 3.55
C LEU A 88 2.87 22.83 2.31
N ARG A 89 1.76 23.06 1.59
CA ARG A 89 1.73 23.97 0.44
C ARG A 89 2.04 25.43 0.81
N GLN A 90 1.72 25.85 2.04
CA GLN A 90 2.08 27.19 2.52
C GLN A 90 3.53 27.29 2.96
N SER A 91 4.12 26.22 3.46
CA SER A 91 5.47 26.21 4.04
C SER A 91 6.55 25.79 3.06
N MET A 92 6.21 25.00 2.04
CA MET A 92 7.17 24.54 1.03
C MET A 92 7.35 25.57 -0.09
N PRO A 93 8.52 25.58 -0.76
CA PRO A 93 8.76 26.44 -1.93
C PRO A 93 7.70 26.25 -3.02
N ALA A 94 7.31 27.34 -3.70
CA ALA A 94 6.26 27.32 -4.72
C ALA A 94 6.54 26.37 -5.91
N ASN A 95 7.80 26.01 -6.14
CA ASN A 95 8.21 25.06 -7.19
C ASN A 95 8.27 23.60 -6.71
N THR A 96 7.86 23.31 -5.45
CA THR A 96 7.82 21.93 -4.94
C THR A 96 6.80 21.10 -5.71
N ARG A 97 7.19 19.92 -6.13
CA ARG A 97 6.31 18.99 -6.87
C ARG A 97 5.19 18.49 -5.97
N GLU A 98 3.99 18.37 -6.52
CA GLU A 98 2.82 17.88 -5.79
C GLU A 98 3.04 16.47 -5.18
N ALA A 99 3.83 15.64 -5.86
CA ALA A 99 4.20 14.32 -5.36
C ALA A 99 5.10 14.40 -4.09
N GLU A 100 5.94 15.40 -3.96
CA GLU A 100 6.79 15.62 -2.79
C GLU A 100 5.96 16.11 -1.60
N VAL A 101 5.02 17.03 -1.85
CA VAL A 101 4.07 17.51 -0.83
C VAL A 101 3.23 16.34 -0.32
N MET A 102 2.73 15.50 -1.23
CA MET A 102 1.96 14.32 -0.86
C MET A 102 2.82 13.27 -0.14
N ALA A 103 4.08 13.08 -0.55
CA ALA A 103 5.01 12.17 0.11
C ALA A 103 5.27 12.57 1.56
N GLN A 104 5.44 13.87 1.82
CA GLN A 104 5.61 14.38 3.19
C GLN A 104 4.32 14.23 4.00
N SER A 105 3.16 14.53 3.41
CA SER A 105 1.86 14.34 4.07
C SER A 105 1.62 12.88 4.46
N ILE A 106 2.01 11.93 3.61
CA ILE A 106 1.94 10.49 3.93
C ILE A 106 2.88 10.12 5.07
N GLN A 107 4.10 10.68 5.08
CA GLN A 107 5.04 10.46 6.18
C GLN A 107 4.46 10.98 7.50
N ASP A 108 3.98 12.22 7.51
CA ASP A 108 3.38 12.84 8.69
C ASP A 108 2.13 12.05 9.18
N THR A 109 1.36 11.50 8.24
CA THR A 109 0.21 10.64 8.56
C THR A 109 0.67 9.32 9.19
N ALA A 110 1.73 8.72 8.66
CA ALA A 110 2.30 7.50 9.21
C ALA A 110 2.81 7.70 10.64
N ASP A 111 3.49 8.81 10.88
CA ASP A 111 4.04 9.17 12.18
C ASP A 111 2.94 9.49 13.20
N PHE A 112 1.90 10.24 12.78
CA PHE A 112 0.79 10.61 13.66
C PHE A 112 -0.04 9.40 14.11
N PHE A 113 -0.39 8.51 13.17
CA PHE A 113 -1.18 7.31 13.48
C PHE A 113 -0.30 6.13 13.91
N GLN A 114 1.02 6.30 13.95
CA GLN A 114 1.98 5.24 14.26
C GLN A 114 1.75 3.98 13.43
N VAL A 115 1.62 4.17 12.13
CA VAL A 115 1.47 3.11 11.14
C VAL A 115 2.66 3.11 10.18
N SER A 116 2.79 2.05 9.39
CA SER A 116 3.82 2.05 8.35
C SER A 116 3.48 3.07 7.24
N ARG A 117 4.50 3.64 6.61
CA ARG A 117 4.33 4.57 5.49
C ARG A 117 3.52 3.94 4.34
N ILE A 118 3.68 2.63 4.13
CA ILE A 118 2.89 1.89 3.14
C ILE A 118 1.41 1.89 3.52
N ALA A 119 1.08 1.59 4.79
CA ALA A 119 -0.30 1.59 5.26
C ALA A 119 -0.94 2.98 5.14
N ALA A 120 -0.22 4.05 5.51
CA ALA A 120 -0.68 5.42 5.36
C ALA A 120 -0.94 5.79 3.89
N LYS A 121 -0.03 5.39 2.97
CA LYS A 121 -0.20 5.60 1.54
C LYS A 121 -1.43 4.89 0.99
N LEU A 122 -1.58 3.60 1.29
CA LEU A 122 -2.73 2.81 0.84
C LEU A 122 -4.05 3.40 1.37
N ARG A 123 -4.03 3.84 2.63
CA ARG A 123 -5.19 4.48 3.23
C ARG A 123 -5.53 5.81 2.56
N ALA A 124 -4.53 6.64 2.23
CA ALA A 124 -4.74 7.89 1.49
C ALA A 124 -5.38 7.63 0.12
N ILE A 125 -4.91 6.62 -0.62
CA ILE A 125 -5.50 6.22 -1.91
C ILE A 125 -6.96 5.77 -1.72
N GLU A 126 -7.25 4.94 -0.73
CA GLU A 126 -8.61 4.47 -0.42
C GLU A 126 -9.55 5.64 -0.06
N LEU A 127 -9.02 6.68 0.58
CA LEU A 127 -9.76 7.90 0.93
C LEU A 127 -9.95 8.89 -0.24
N GLY A 128 -9.41 8.58 -1.42
CA GLY A 128 -9.60 9.34 -2.66
C GLY A 128 -8.50 10.37 -2.93
N PHE A 129 -7.35 10.30 -2.26
CA PHE A 129 -6.19 11.14 -2.57
C PHE A 129 -5.39 10.52 -3.73
N GLU A 130 -5.79 10.78 -4.97
CA GLU A 130 -5.18 10.18 -6.16
C GLU A 130 -3.70 10.52 -6.32
N GLN A 131 -3.26 11.68 -5.85
CA GLN A 131 -1.85 12.11 -5.86
C GLN A 131 -0.94 11.12 -5.10
N ALA A 132 -1.49 10.38 -4.15
CA ALA A 132 -0.75 9.36 -3.40
C ALA A 132 -0.25 8.20 -4.29
N HIS A 133 -0.85 7.96 -5.46
CA HIS A 133 -0.36 6.95 -6.40
C HIS A 133 1.06 7.24 -6.88
N GLY A 134 1.41 8.51 -7.08
CA GLY A 134 2.75 8.95 -7.52
C GLY A 134 3.82 8.92 -6.43
N VAL A 135 3.47 8.62 -5.18
CA VAL A 135 4.41 8.61 -4.07
C VAL A 135 5.12 7.26 -3.95
N TYR A 136 6.45 7.28 -3.97
CA TYR A 136 7.27 6.09 -3.76
C TYR A 136 7.31 5.69 -2.29
N VAL A 137 7.33 4.39 -2.04
CA VAL A 137 7.61 3.82 -0.73
C VAL A 137 8.95 3.12 -0.79
N TYR A 138 9.85 3.46 0.15
CA TYR A 138 11.15 2.83 0.26
C TYR A 138 11.09 1.76 1.35
N ILE A 139 11.50 0.53 1.03
CA ILE A 139 11.76 -0.53 2.01
C ILE A 139 13.22 -0.93 1.84
N ASP A 140 13.99 -0.90 2.95
CA ASP A 140 15.41 -1.21 2.97
C ASP A 140 16.24 -0.39 1.94
N GLY A 141 15.88 0.88 1.78
CA GLY A 141 16.55 1.79 0.85
C GLY A 141 16.26 1.54 -0.64
N LYS A 142 15.40 0.58 -0.97
CA LYS A 142 14.96 0.33 -2.34
C LYS A 142 13.57 0.94 -2.59
N PRO A 143 13.38 1.70 -3.68
CA PRO A 143 12.06 2.17 -4.04
C PRO A 143 11.20 0.97 -4.41
N ILE A 144 10.07 0.80 -3.72
CA ILE A 144 9.08 -0.20 -4.09
C ILE A 144 8.07 0.48 -4.98
N PRO A 145 7.99 0.10 -6.26
CA PRO A 145 6.96 0.60 -7.13
C PRO A 145 5.61 0.19 -6.58
N HIS A 146 4.72 1.15 -6.46
CA HIS A 146 3.36 0.87 -6.08
C HIS A 146 2.58 0.47 -7.32
N PHE A 147 2.51 -0.82 -7.55
CA PHE A 147 1.68 -1.39 -8.61
C PHE A 147 0.24 -1.46 -8.13
N SER A 148 -0.53 -0.42 -8.32
CA SER A 148 -1.98 -0.57 -8.40
C SER A 148 -2.34 -1.04 -9.80
N PHE A 149 -2.05 -2.29 -10.11
CA PHE A 149 -2.60 -2.93 -11.30
C PHE A 149 -4.06 -3.34 -11.03
N GLY A 150 -4.91 -2.36 -10.83
CA GLY A 150 -6.29 -2.52 -11.22
C GLY A 150 -6.34 -2.36 -12.73
N SER A 151 -7.25 -3.05 -13.39
CA SER A 151 -7.54 -2.96 -14.82
C SER A 151 -7.91 -1.55 -15.33
N LYS A 152 -7.59 -0.50 -14.60
CA LYS A 152 -7.82 0.89 -14.96
C LYS A 152 -6.62 1.40 -15.73
N ILE A 153 -6.89 1.87 -16.94
CA ILE A 153 -5.97 2.65 -17.76
C ILE A 153 -5.41 3.78 -16.91
N ILE A 154 -4.07 3.91 -16.86
CA ILE A 154 -3.41 5.02 -16.19
C ILE A 154 -3.91 6.31 -16.81
N GLY A 155 -4.56 7.17 -16.02
CA GLY A 155 -5.04 8.47 -16.48
C GLY A 155 -3.87 9.39 -16.90
N LYS A 156 -4.18 10.50 -17.60
CA LYS A 156 -3.17 11.47 -18.09
C LYS A 156 -2.22 11.99 -17.00
N ASN A 157 -2.64 11.97 -15.74
CA ASN A 157 -1.85 12.42 -14.58
C ASN A 157 -1.31 11.26 -13.73
N GLY A 158 -1.45 10.02 -14.21
CA GLY A 158 -0.91 8.84 -13.55
C GLY A 158 0.52 8.58 -13.94
N CYS A 159 1.36 8.21 -12.98
CA CYS A 159 2.73 7.83 -13.19
C CYS A 159 2.92 6.43 -12.59
N PHE A 160 3.70 5.60 -13.28
CA PHE A 160 4.12 4.31 -12.76
C PHE A 160 5.65 4.21 -12.78
N VAL A 161 6.19 3.41 -11.88
CA VAL A 161 7.62 3.15 -11.82
C VAL A 161 7.86 1.68 -12.03
N ILE A 162 8.85 1.40 -12.84
CA ILE A 162 9.34 0.04 -13.10
C ILE A 162 10.79 -0.05 -12.63
N ASP A 163 11.19 -1.23 -12.14
CA ASP A 163 12.58 -1.50 -11.82
C ASP A 163 13.43 -1.54 -13.12
N SER A 164 14.74 -1.32 -12.97
CA SER A 164 15.67 -1.22 -14.11
C SER A 164 15.67 -2.46 -15.00
N VAL A 165 15.48 -3.65 -14.42
CA VAL A 165 15.46 -4.92 -15.17
C VAL A 165 14.18 -5.02 -16.00
N SER A 166 13.04 -4.67 -15.42
CA SER A 166 11.76 -4.62 -16.15
C SER A 166 11.75 -3.55 -17.22
N ALA A 167 12.37 -2.38 -16.98
CA ALA A 167 12.55 -1.32 -17.97
C ALA A 167 13.37 -1.80 -19.16
N LEU A 168 14.54 -2.41 -18.92
CA LEU A 168 15.39 -3.00 -19.96
C LEU A 168 14.64 -4.07 -20.76
N ARG A 169 13.91 -4.94 -20.09
CA ARG A 169 13.11 -5.98 -20.75
C ARG A 169 12.02 -5.38 -21.64
N MET A 170 11.33 -4.33 -21.20
CA MET A 170 10.33 -3.62 -22.01
C MET A 170 10.94 -2.93 -23.22
N ILE A 171 12.10 -2.28 -23.06
CA ILE A 171 12.84 -1.64 -24.16
C ILE A 171 13.25 -2.69 -25.21
N LEU A 172 13.78 -3.82 -24.79
CA LEU A 172 14.22 -4.90 -25.69
C LEU A 172 13.06 -5.58 -26.43
N LEU A 173 11.89 -5.70 -25.81
CA LEU A 173 10.73 -6.36 -26.37
C LEU A 173 9.80 -5.44 -27.18
N ASN A 174 9.91 -4.12 -27.01
CA ASN A 174 9.04 -3.15 -27.64
C ASN A 174 9.84 -2.20 -28.54
N LYS A 175 9.70 -2.37 -29.85
CA LYS A 175 10.43 -1.58 -30.84
C LYS A 175 10.23 -0.08 -30.69
N LYS A 176 8.99 0.39 -30.38
CA LYS A 176 8.71 1.82 -30.16
C LYS A 176 9.46 2.39 -28.96
N LEU A 177 9.55 1.64 -27.87
CA LEU A 177 10.31 2.05 -26.68
C LEU A 177 11.81 2.02 -26.94
N SER A 178 12.30 1.06 -27.73
CA SER A 178 13.70 0.98 -28.17
C SER A 178 14.09 2.19 -29.01
N ASP A 179 13.23 2.58 -29.95
CA ASP A 179 13.47 3.73 -30.82
C ASP A 179 13.47 5.04 -30.02
N LEU A 180 12.50 5.24 -29.11
CA LEU A 180 12.45 6.39 -28.19
C LEU A 180 13.68 6.46 -27.26
N TYR A 181 14.14 5.32 -26.76
CA TYR A 181 15.35 5.25 -25.93
C TYR A 181 16.61 5.61 -26.71
N ALA A 182 16.67 5.24 -28.01
CA ALA A 182 17.79 5.60 -28.88
C ALA A 182 17.78 7.10 -29.24
N GLU A 183 16.60 7.72 -29.37
CA GLU A 183 16.45 9.14 -29.71
C GLU A 183 16.72 10.05 -28.52
N ASP A 184 16.34 9.65 -27.29
CA ASP A 184 16.49 10.49 -26.11
C ASP A 184 16.97 9.69 -24.88
N LYS A 185 18.31 9.56 -24.78
CA LYS A 185 18.97 8.88 -23.65
C LYS A 185 18.67 9.50 -22.29
N ASN A 186 18.18 10.75 -22.26
CA ASN A 186 17.90 11.48 -21.02
C ASN A 186 16.49 11.19 -20.45
N LEU A 187 15.63 10.53 -21.21
CA LEU A 187 14.28 10.15 -20.76
C LEU A 187 14.30 9.06 -19.68
N PHE A 188 15.42 8.35 -19.48
CA PHE A 188 15.52 7.17 -18.62
C PHE A 188 16.69 7.24 -17.61
N SER A 189 17.33 8.39 -17.48
CA SER A 189 18.42 8.62 -16.51
C SER A 189 17.91 9.09 -15.15
#